data_5ed40a687c1224c6f0e9619a3bd2b3d8
#
_entry.id   5ed40a687c1224c6f0e9619a3bd2b3d8
#
_cell.length_a   1.000
_cell.length_b   1.000
_cell.length_c   1.000
_cell.angle_alpha   90.00
_cell.angle_beta   90.00
_cell.angle_gamma   90.00
#
_symmetry.space_group_name_H-M   'P 1'
#
loop_
_entity.id
_entity.type
_entity.pdbx_description
1 polymer ?
#
loop_
_entity_poly.entity_id
_entity_poly.type
_entity_poly.pdbx_seq_one_letter_code
_entity_poly.pdbx_strand_id
1 'polypeptide(L)'
;MNTKTKERGLFALGVAICAGVAALSVLLENLIPGGLLGASIIALFSGTIINSFFHPTWIKPALKFVSKKILKVAIILLGASLSVKVIMEVGKMTFFVMIFTFLMCFGGGYFVRKIFKINWKLGNLISAGTGICGGSAVSAIAPVIDADDKDIAFAMSSTFLFDMVMIALYPLMGKALGMIDIAYGIWAGTSVNDTASVVASGYAFSEMAGDFATMVKLTRTIAIIPTVLVFAFVGTRMKQKELQAASVEGKKVNIVKIIPWFICGFLALAIINSIGWIPAGVSSLMKSTSKFLMVSALAAIGLGTSITDFKKAGLAPMFYGVTIDTLVTLTALGVIWLMGLM
;
A
#
# COMPACT_ATOMS: atom_id res chain seq x y z
N MET A 1 7.32 36.22 18.54
CA MET A 1 6.38 35.19 18.11
C MET A 1 7.01 33.83 18.42
N ASN A 2 6.39 33.03 19.28
CA ASN A 2 6.99 31.83 19.87
C ASN A 2 7.30 30.80 18.76
N THR A 3 8.51 30.24 18.72
CA THR A 3 8.97 29.27 17.70
C THR A 3 7.97 28.14 17.47
N LYS A 4 7.36 27.64 18.54
CA LYS A 4 6.27 26.61 18.50
C LYS A 4 5.02 27.06 17.76
N THR A 5 4.65 28.35 17.83
CA THR A 5 3.46 28.88 17.11
C THR A 5 3.75 28.98 15.63
N LYS A 6 4.96 29.35 15.23
CA LYS A 6 5.39 29.39 13.83
C LYS A 6 5.44 27.98 13.20
N GLU A 7 5.97 26.99 13.93
CA GLU A 7 5.98 25.59 13.47
C GLU A 7 4.58 25.02 13.29
N ARG A 8 3.65 25.29 14.21
CA ARG A 8 2.25 24.87 14.09
C ARG A 8 1.54 25.52 12.90
N GLY A 9 1.82 26.81 12.64
CA GLY A 9 1.28 27.52 11.49
C GLY A 9 1.79 26.92 10.16
N LEU A 10 3.08 26.63 10.07
CA LEU A 10 3.67 25.97 8.89
C LEU A 10 3.13 24.54 8.67
N PHE A 11 2.91 23.79 9.75
CA PHE A 11 2.29 22.47 9.68
C PHE A 11 0.86 22.55 9.15
N ALA A 12 0.04 23.46 9.68
CA ALA A 12 -1.34 23.66 9.21
C ALA A 12 -1.37 24.09 7.74
N LEU A 13 -0.47 24.99 7.34
CA LEU A 13 -0.31 25.40 5.94
C LEU A 13 0.04 24.21 5.04
N GLY A 14 0.94 23.32 5.47
CA GLY A 14 1.29 22.11 4.72
C GLY A 14 0.11 21.16 4.53
N VAL A 15 -0.73 20.98 5.56
CA VAL A 15 -1.99 20.20 5.45
C VAL A 15 -2.96 20.88 4.49
N ALA A 16 -3.12 22.20 4.58
CA ALA A 16 -3.98 22.97 3.68
C ALA A 16 -3.54 22.88 2.21
N ILE A 17 -2.22 22.88 1.95
CA ILE A 17 -1.67 22.67 0.59
C ILE A 17 -2.08 21.29 0.05
N CYS A 18 -1.97 20.22 0.85
CA CYS A 18 -2.39 18.89 0.42
C CYS A 18 -3.89 18.85 0.10
N ALA A 19 -4.73 19.46 0.93
CA ALA A 19 -6.17 19.56 0.70
C ALA A 19 -6.50 20.43 -0.53
N GLY A 20 -5.75 21.51 -0.76
CA GLY A 20 -5.89 22.37 -1.94
C GLY A 20 -5.55 21.64 -3.24
N VAL A 21 -4.44 20.89 -3.27
CA VAL A 21 -4.08 20.03 -4.42
C VAL A 21 -5.16 18.98 -4.65
N ALA A 22 -5.70 18.37 -3.59
CA ALA A 22 -6.77 17.40 -3.70
C ALA A 22 -8.05 18.02 -4.28
N ALA A 23 -8.47 19.18 -3.77
CA ALA A 23 -9.63 19.90 -4.28
C ALA A 23 -9.49 20.26 -5.77
N LEU A 24 -8.33 20.78 -6.17
CA LEU A 24 -8.02 21.05 -7.58
C LEU A 24 -8.06 19.78 -8.42
N SER A 25 -7.55 18.67 -7.91
CA SER A 25 -7.55 17.39 -8.62
C SER A 25 -8.96 16.84 -8.85
N VAL A 26 -9.84 16.98 -7.85
CA VAL A 26 -11.27 16.61 -7.99
C VAL A 26 -11.98 17.51 -9.00
N LEU A 27 -11.67 18.81 -9.00
CA LEU A 27 -12.23 19.73 -10.00
C LEU A 27 -11.74 19.39 -11.41
N LEU A 28 -10.46 19.08 -11.59
CA LEU A 28 -9.89 18.69 -12.88
C LEU A 28 -10.46 17.37 -13.39
N GLU A 29 -10.68 16.38 -12.52
CA GLU A 29 -11.35 15.12 -12.90
C GLU A 29 -12.72 15.39 -13.51
N ASN A 30 -13.50 16.30 -12.92
CA ASN A 30 -14.83 16.67 -13.43
C ASN A 30 -14.79 17.45 -14.76
N LEU A 31 -13.66 18.08 -15.09
CA LEU A 31 -13.46 18.83 -16.33
C LEU A 31 -12.91 17.98 -17.48
N ILE A 32 -12.30 16.82 -17.18
CA ILE A 32 -11.72 15.93 -18.19
C ILE A 32 -12.81 15.00 -18.74
N PRO A 33 -13.19 15.10 -20.03
CA PRO A 33 -14.21 14.23 -20.62
C PRO A 33 -13.72 12.77 -20.62
N GLY A 34 -14.61 11.83 -20.29
CA GLY A 34 -14.36 10.40 -20.41
C GLY A 34 -13.69 9.73 -19.22
N GLY A 35 -13.46 10.42 -18.09
CA GLY A 35 -12.94 9.79 -16.86
C GLY A 35 -11.57 9.11 -17.02
N LEU A 36 -10.74 9.58 -17.99
CA LEU A 36 -9.45 8.97 -18.32
C LEU A 36 -8.44 9.05 -17.17
N LEU A 37 -8.54 10.09 -16.33
CA LEU A 37 -7.64 10.32 -15.21
C LEU A 37 -8.47 10.63 -13.95
N GLY A 38 -8.51 9.74 -12.99
CA GLY A 38 -9.16 9.98 -11.71
C GLY A 38 -8.41 11.01 -10.86
N ALA A 39 -9.13 11.71 -9.96
CA ALA A 39 -8.56 12.71 -9.03
C ALA A 39 -7.33 12.21 -8.27
N SER A 40 -7.31 10.93 -7.94
CA SER A 40 -6.21 10.26 -7.26
C SER A 40 -4.90 10.30 -8.04
N ILE A 41 -4.94 10.00 -9.33
CA ILE A 41 -3.77 10.08 -10.24
C ILE A 41 -3.36 11.53 -10.42
N ILE A 42 -4.31 12.42 -10.69
CA ILE A 42 -4.04 13.85 -10.89
C ILE A 42 -3.34 14.41 -9.64
N ALA A 43 -3.85 14.10 -8.44
CA ALA A 43 -3.27 14.57 -7.18
C ALA A 43 -1.83 14.05 -6.96
N LEU A 44 -1.58 12.79 -7.24
CA LEU A 44 -0.26 12.18 -7.09
C LEU A 44 0.75 12.79 -8.06
N PHE A 45 0.44 12.84 -9.34
CA PHE A 45 1.37 13.33 -10.35
C PHE A 45 1.56 14.84 -10.29
N SER A 46 0.50 15.62 -10.07
CA SER A 46 0.65 17.06 -9.85
C SER A 46 1.52 17.37 -8.63
N GLY A 47 1.32 16.63 -7.53
CA GLY A 47 2.17 16.72 -6.35
C GLY A 47 3.65 16.40 -6.67
N THR A 48 3.92 15.33 -7.42
CA THR A 48 5.29 14.94 -7.82
C THR A 48 5.92 15.99 -8.74
N ILE A 49 5.16 16.56 -9.68
CA ILE A 49 5.63 17.64 -10.57
C ILE A 49 5.96 18.88 -9.73
N ILE A 50 5.04 19.30 -8.84
CA ILE A 50 5.29 20.46 -7.96
C ILE A 50 6.56 20.24 -7.13
N ASN A 51 6.75 19.03 -6.55
CA ASN A 51 7.95 18.71 -5.76
C ASN A 51 9.24 18.73 -6.59
N SER A 52 9.17 18.45 -7.89
CA SER A 52 10.35 18.50 -8.77
C SER A 52 10.88 19.93 -8.96
N PHE A 53 10.01 20.94 -8.87
CA PHE A 53 10.37 22.36 -9.00
C PHE A 53 10.50 23.08 -7.65
N PHE A 54 9.71 22.68 -6.67
CA PHE A 54 9.62 23.34 -5.37
C PHE A 54 9.48 22.33 -4.24
N HIS A 55 10.56 22.07 -3.49
CA HIS A 55 10.65 21.07 -2.43
C HIS A 55 11.07 21.64 -1.07
N PRO A 56 10.24 22.47 -0.44
CA PRO A 56 10.55 23.11 0.83
C PRO A 56 10.59 22.07 1.96
N THR A 57 11.66 22.11 2.76
CA THR A 57 11.87 21.13 3.84
C THR A 57 10.85 21.25 4.98
N TRP A 58 10.30 22.45 5.20
CA TRP A 58 9.34 22.73 6.27
C TRP A 58 8.00 22.00 6.10
N ILE A 59 7.62 21.62 4.88
CA ILE A 59 6.35 20.91 4.60
C ILE A 59 6.41 19.40 4.92
N LYS A 60 7.60 18.81 5.01
CA LYS A 60 7.80 17.36 5.22
C LYS A 60 7.03 16.77 6.39
N PRO A 61 6.97 17.40 7.59
CA PRO A 61 6.17 16.88 8.71
C PRO A 61 4.68 16.79 8.38
N ALA A 62 4.12 17.78 7.68
CA ALA A 62 2.73 17.80 7.25
C ALA A 62 2.46 16.71 6.20
N LEU A 63 3.33 16.56 5.19
CA LEU A 63 3.23 15.50 4.18
C LEU A 63 3.22 14.11 4.83
N LYS A 64 4.14 13.86 5.78
CA LYS A 64 4.20 12.60 6.52
C LYS A 64 2.93 12.34 7.36
N PHE A 65 2.35 13.39 7.95
CA PHE A 65 1.11 13.27 8.68
C PHE A 65 -0.06 12.93 7.76
N VAL A 66 -0.22 13.65 6.66
CA VAL A 66 -1.33 13.46 5.71
C VAL A 66 -1.23 12.11 5.03
N SER A 67 -0.08 11.75 4.46
CA SER A 67 0.13 10.47 3.77
C SER A 67 0.02 9.23 4.67
N LYS A 68 0.33 9.35 5.98
CA LYS A 68 0.32 8.19 6.88
C LYS A 68 -0.87 8.14 7.82
N LYS A 69 -1.27 9.28 8.43
CA LYS A 69 -2.35 9.30 9.42
C LYS A 69 -3.70 9.60 8.79
N ILE A 70 -3.78 10.62 7.93
CA ILE A 70 -5.06 10.98 7.27
C ILE A 70 -5.52 9.85 6.35
N LEU A 71 -4.62 9.20 5.60
CA LEU A 71 -4.95 8.01 4.80
C LEU A 71 -5.59 6.90 5.64
N LYS A 72 -5.04 6.61 6.82
CA LYS A 72 -5.61 5.57 7.71
C LYS A 72 -7.00 5.95 8.20
N VAL A 73 -7.21 7.22 8.53
CA VAL A 73 -8.55 7.74 8.90
C VAL A 73 -9.51 7.62 7.72
N ALA A 74 -9.08 7.95 6.51
CA ALA A 74 -9.88 7.79 5.30
C ALA A 74 -10.33 6.32 5.10
N ILE A 75 -9.41 5.36 5.26
CA ILE A 75 -9.71 3.93 5.16
C ILE A 75 -10.72 3.51 6.24
N ILE A 76 -10.58 3.97 7.48
CA ILE A 76 -11.55 3.70 8.54
C ILE A 76 -12.94 4.21 8.15
N LEU A 77 -13.04 5.45 7.67
CA LEU A 77 -14.31 6.05 7.24
C LEU A 77 -14.96 5.28 6.09
N LEU A 78 -14.16 4.71 5.16
CA LEU A 78 -14.66 3.87 4.08
C LEU A 78 -15.44 2.66 4.63
N GLY A 79 -15.01 2.09 5.76
CA GLY A 79 -15.71 0.98 6.42
C GLY A 79 -17.17 1.27 6.71
N ALA A 80 -17.54 2.54 6.97
CA ALA A 80 -18.93 2.93 7.23
C ALA A 80 -19.84 2.81 5.99
N SER A 81 -19.30 2.64 4.79
CA SER A 81 -20.08 2.45 3.56
C SER A 81 -20.16 0.99 3.08
N LEU A 82 -19.51 0.08 3.80
CA LEU A 82 -19.38 -1.32 3.41
C LEU A 82 -20.09 -2.25 4.41
N SER A 83 -20.55 -3.41 3.95
CA SER A 83 -21.13 -4.44 4.82
C SER A 83 -20.12 -5.57 5.09
N VAL A 84 -20.20 -6.16 6.28
CA VAL A 84 -19.36 -7.33 6.65
C VAL A 84 -19.57 -8.48 5.69
N LYS A 85 -20.82 -8.68 5.19
CA LYS A 85 -21.12 -9.71 4.21
C LYS A 85 -20.27 -9.55 2.94
N VAL A 86 -20.24 -8.33 2.39
CA VAL A 86 -19.43 -8.00 1.20
C VAL A 86 -17.93 -8.21 1.47
N ILE A 87 -17.44 -7.78 2.64
CA ILE A 87 -16.02 -7.99 3.03
C ILE A 87 -15.69 -9.48 3.09
N MET A 88 -16.58 -10.30 3.62
CA MET A 88 -16.39 -11.76 3.70
C MET A 88 -16.42 -12.43 2.32
N GLU A 89 -17.32 -12.02 1.44
CA GLU A 89 -17.40 -12.50 0.06
C GLU A 89 -16.14 -12.14 -0.72
N VAL A 90 -15.70 -10.89 -0.65
CA VAL A 90 -14.43 -10.43 -1.25
C VAL A 90 -13.25 -11.24 -0.70
N GLY A 91 -13.20 -11.44 0.61
CA GLY A 91 -12.16 -12.24 1.26
C GLY A 91 -12.08 -13.67 0.73
N LYS A 92 -13.25 -14.33 0.56
CA LYS A 92 -13.33 -15.69 -0.01
C LYS A 92 -12.87 -15.72 -1.47
N MET A 93 -13.35 -14.80 -2.30
CA MET A 93 -12.97 -14.72 -3.71
C MET A 93 -11.47 -14.48 -3.90
N THR A 94 -10.88 -13.64 -3.06
CA THR A 94 -9.47 -13.27 -3.18
C THR A 94 -8.50 -14.26 -2.53
N PHE A 95 -9.00 -15.13 -1.67
CA PHE A 95 -8.17 -16.08 -0.91
C PHE A 95 -7.28 -16.95 -1.82
N PHE A 96 -7.86 -17.48 -2.90
CA PHE A 96 -7.10 -18.26 -3.89
C PHE A 96 -6.01 -17.43 -4.56
N VAL A 97 -6.36 -16.24 -5.07
CA VAL A 97 -5.38 -15.35 -5.70
C VAL A 97 -4.26 -15.00 -4.72
N MET A 98 -4.60 -14.75 -3.44
CA MET A 98 -3.61 -14.45 -2.41
C MET A 98 -2.66 -15.61 -2.14
N ILE A 99 -3.14 -16.87 -2.05
CA ILE A 99 -2.27 -18.03 -1.86
C ILE A 99 -1.25 -18.13 -2.99
N PHE A 100 -1.67 -18.06 -4.25
CA PHE A 100 -0.77 -18.17 -5.39
C PHE A 100 0.21 -17.01 -5.47
N THR A 101 -0.24 -15.78 -5.19
CA THR A 101 0.66 -14.62 -5.14
C THR A 101 1.67 -14.71 -3.99
N PHE A 102 1.30 -15.23 -2.81
CA PHE A 102 2.24 -15.51 -1.72
C PHE A 102 3.25 -16.58 -2.08
N LEU A 103 2.80 -17.68 -2.68
CA LEU A 103 3.70 -18.73 -3.16
C LEU A 103 4.70 -18.17 -4.18
N MET A 104 4.24 -17.29 -5.07
CA MET A 104 5.13 -16.62 -6.03
C MET A 104 6.08 -15.64 -5.32
N CYS A 105 5.62 -14.83 -4.36
CA CYS A 105 6.50 -13.90 -3.64
C CYS A 105 7.61 -14.61 -2.89
N PHE A 106 7.30 -15.63 -2.11
CA PHE A 106 8.28 -16.28 -1.25
C PHE A 106 8.98 -17.45 -1.94
N GLY A 107 8.24 -18.29 -2.69
CA GLY A 107 8.79 -19.40 -3.45
C GLY A 107 9.56 -18.92 -4.69
N GLY A 108 8.90 -18.16 -5.57
CA GLY A 108 9.56 -17.55 -6.73
C GLY A 108 10.70 -16.62 -6.31
N GLY A 109 10.47 -15.79 -5.27
CA GLY A 109 11.48 -14.92 -4.68
C GLY A 109 12.73 -15.67 -4.21
N TYR A 110 12.57 -16.85 -3.65
CA TYR A 110 13.72 -17.69 -3.25
C TYR A 110 14.63 -18.06 -4.44
N PHE A 111 14.05 -18.38 -5.61
CA PHE A 111 14.83 -18.70 -6.80
C PHE A 111 15.42 -17.44 -7.44
N VAL A 112 14.59 -16.41 -7.64
CA VAL A 112 15.00 -15.16 -8.30
C VAL A 112 16.12 -14.46 -7.52
N ARG A 113 16.09 -14.45 -6.16
CA ARG A 113 17.17 -13.84 -5.37
C ARG A 113 18.53 -14.49 -5.61
N LYS A 114 18.58 -15.81 -5.92
CA LYS A 114 19.83 -16.51 -6.25
C LYS A 114 20.40 -16.02 -7.57
N ILE A 115 19.53 -15.75 -8.56
CA ILE A 115 19.94 -15.24 -9.87
C ILE A 115 20.55 -13.84 -9.71
N PHE A 116 19.90 -12.96 -8.94
CA PHE A 116 20.39 -11.60 -8.69
C PHE A 116 21.46 -11.50 -7.58
N LYS A 117 21.85 -12.63 -6.98
CA LYS A 117 22.82 -12.71 -5.87
C LYS A 117 22.44 -11.79 -4.70
N ILE A 118 21.13 -11.66 -4.42
CA ILE A 118 20.62 -10.88 -3.30
C ILE A 118 20.74 -11.70 -2.00
N ASN A 119 21.17 -11.05 -0.91
CA ASN A 119 21.25 -11.68 0.39
C ASN A 119 19.88 -12.14 0.90
N TRP A 120 19.85 -13.07 1.85
CA TRP A 120 18.60 -13.65 2.37
C TRP A 120 17.69 -12.61 3.01
N LYS A 121 18.23 -11.69 3.79
CA LYS A 121 17.44 -10.68 4.51
C LYS A 121 16.76 -9.73 3.53
N LEU A 122 17.52 -9.10 2.64
CA LEU A 122 17.02 -8.18 1.63
C LEU A 122 15.99 -8.85 0.69
N GLY A 123 16.30 -10.06 0.21
CA GLY A 123 15.38 -10.80 -0.68
C GLY A 123 14.03 -11.08 -0.01
N ASN A 124 14.03 -11.51 1.26
CA ASN A 124 12.78 -11.75 1.99
C ASN A 124 12.05 -10.46 2.37
N LEU A 125 12.76 -9.36 2.65
CA LEU A 125 12.12 -8.05 2.88
C LEU A 125 11.40 -7.55 1.63
N ILE A 126 12.03 -7.65 0.44
CA ILE A 126 11.38 -7.28 -0.82
C ILE A 126 10.19 -8.20 -1.09
N SER A 127 10.36 -9.53 -0.98
CA SER A 127 9.27 -10.50 -1.16
C SER A 127 8.10 -10.25 -0.22
N ALA A 128 8.36 -9.91 1.05
CA ALA A 128 7.32 -9.58 2.01
C ALA A 128 6.64 -8.22 1.71
N GLY A 129 7.42 -7.24 1.28
CA GLY A 129 6.90 -5.95 0.80
C GLY A 129 5.93 -6.16 -0.36
N THR A 130 6.36 -6.84 -1.41
CA THR A 130 5.54 -7.21 -2.58
C THR A 130 4.36 -8.10 -2.18
N GLY A 131 4.59 -9.10 -1.33
CA GLY A 131 3.59 -10.09 -0.94
C GLY A 131 2.47 -9.56 -0.06
N ILE A 132 2.68 -8.53 0.75
CA ILE A 132 1.73 -8.14 1.81
C ILE A 132 1.25 -6.70 1.63
N CYS A 133 2.05 -5.71 2.10
CA CYS A 133 1.62 -4.30 2.16
C CYS A 133 2.78 -3.30 2.06
N GLY A 134 3.75 -3.58 1.20
CA GLY A 134 4.86 -2.67 0.95
C GLY A 134 5.71 -2.40 2.19
N GLY A 135 5.99 -1.15 2.44
CA GLY A 135 6.86 -0.70 3.53
C GLY A 135 6.41 -1.09 4.94
N SER A 136 5.09 -1.33 5.15
CA SER A 136 4.59 -1.80 6.47
C SER A 136 5.07 -3.22 6.77
N ALA A 137 5.04 -4.12 5.78
CA ALA A 137 5.55 -5.48 5.93
C ALA A 137 7.06 -5.49 6.13
N VAL A 138 7.81 -4.70 5.34
CA VAL A 138 9.25 -4.52 5.51
C VAL A 138 9.58 -4.07 6.93
N SER A 139 8.89 -3.02 7.43
CA SER A 139 9.13 -2.48 8.77
C SER A 139 8.81 -3.46 9.90
N ALA A 140 7.82 -4.34 9.71
CA ALA A 140 7.43 -5.33 10.71
C ALA A 140 8.39 -6.54 10.74
N ILE A 141 8.90 -6.96 9.58
CA ILE A 141 9.75 -8.16 9.44
C ILE A 141 11.22 -7.82 9.70
N ALA A 142 11.68 -6.63 9.30
CA ALA A 142 13.08 -6.22 9.44
C ALA A 142 13.67 -6.45 10.85
N PRO A 143 13.04 -6.00 11.95
CA PRO A 143 13.57 -6.23 13.30
C PRO A 143 13.52 -7.71 13.74
N VAL A 144 12.68 -8.51 13.10
CA VAL A 144 12.51 -9.94 13.43
C VAL A 144 13.64 -10.79 12.85
N ILE A 145 14.15 -10.40 11.67
CA ILE A 145 15.27 -11.05 11.00
C ILE A 145 16.60 -10.31 11.19
N ASP A 146 16.63 -9.28 12.06
CA ASP A 146 17.78 -8.38 12.28
C ASP A 146 18.36 -7.86 10.96
N ALA A 147 17.51 -7.28 10.12
CA ALA A 147 17.94 -6.67 8.86
C ALA A 147 18.63 -5.33 9.11
N ASP A 148 19.64 -5.05 8.29
CA ASP A 148 20.36 -3.79 8.35
C ASP A 148 19.53 -2.64 7.77
N ASP A 149 19.77 -1.40 8.23
CA ASP A 149 19.09 -0.20 7.74
C ASP A 149 19.22 -0.03 6.21
N LYS A 150 20.34 -0.48 5.64
CA LYS A 150 20.59 -0.49 4.20
C LYS A 150 19.64 -1.43 3.47
N ASP A 151 19.46 -2.66 3.97
CA ASP A 151 18.55 -3.66 3.40
C ASP A 151 17.09 -3.16 3.50
N ILE A 152 16.72 -2.54 4.63
CA ILE A 152 15.41 -1.93 4.84
C ILE A 152 15.16 -0.81 3.81
N ALA A 153 16.12 0.08 3.64
CA ALA A 153 16.01 1.19 2.71
C ALA A 153 15.89 0.70 1.25
N PHE A 154 16.68 -0.30 0.86
CA PHE A 154 16.60 -0.89 -0.48
C PHE A 154 15.28 -1.60 -0.73
N ALA A 155 14.78 -2.39 0.24
CA ALA A 155 13.50 -3.07 0.11
C ALA A 155 12.34 -2.07 -0.02
N MET A 156 12.32 -1.02 0.80
CA MET A 156 11.31 0.03 0.71
C MET A 156 11.35 0.79 -0.62
N SER A 157 12.55 1.13 -1.08
CA SER A 157 12.71 1.87 -2.34
C SER A 157 12.29 1.03 -3.55
N SER A 158 12.61 -0.27 -3.56
CA SER A 158 12.26 -1.18 -4.64
C SER A 158 10.74 -1.32 -4.79
N THR A 159 10.02 -1.62 -3.68
CA THR A 159 8.56 -1.76 -3.69
C THR A 159 7.86 -0.46 -4.04
N PHE A 160 8.35 0.68 -3.53
CA PHE A 160 7.77 1.98 -3.79
C PHE A 160 7.93 2.42 -5.25
N LEU A 161 9.09 2.15 -5.86
CA LEU A 161 9.34 2.49 -7.26
C LEU A 161 8.37 1.76 -8.21
N PHE A 162 8.19 0.46 -7.99
CA PHE A 162 7.23 -0.33 -8.76
C PHE A 162 5.81 0.25 -8.64
N ASP A 163 5.38 0.52 -7.42
CA ASP A 163 4.05 1.08 -7.16
C ASP A 163 3.81 2.41 -7.89
N MET A 164 4.80 3.31 -7.89
CA MET A 164 4.71 4.60 -8.60
C MET A 164 4.44 4.44 -10.10
N VAL A 165 5.12 3.48 -10.74
CA VAL A 165 4.92 3.18 -12.15
C VAL A 165 3.55 2.52 -12.37
N MET A 166 3.19 1.59 -11.50
CA MET A 166 1.99 0.77 -11.66
C MET A 166 0.69 1.51 -11.31
N ILE A 167 0.71 2.55 -10.48
CA ILE A 167 -0.46 3.41 -10.28
C ILE A 167 -1.01 3.94 -11.61
N ALA A 168 -0.13 4.30 -12.55
CA ALA A 168 -0.54 4.79 -13.87
C ALA A 168 -0.80 3.65 -14.86
N LEU A 169 0.04 2.61 -14.85
CA LEU A 169 -0.06 1.54 -15.85
C LEU A 169 -1.22 0.58 -15.61
N TYR A 170 -1.52 0.23 -14.35
CA TYR A 170 -2.59 -0.73 -14.04
C TYR A 170 -3.97 -0.34 -14.59
N PRO A 171 -4.45 0.90 -14.40
CA PRO A 171 -5.75 1.29 -14.95
C PRO A 171 -5.79 1.21 -16.49
N LEU A 172 -4.69 1.56 -17.14
CA LEU A 172 -4.57 1.47 -18.61
C LEU A 172 -4.57 0.01 -19.05
N MET A 173 -3.80 -0.85 -18.40
CA MET A 173 -3.74 -2.28 -18.69
C MET A 173 -5.08 -2.95 -18.42
N GLY A 174 -5.75 -2.63 -17.32
CA GLY A 174 -7.08 -3.16 -16.98
C GLY A 174 -8.13 -2.80 -18.03
N LYS A 175 -8.12 -1.56 -18.51
CA LYS A 175 -9.01 -1.12 -19.61
C LYS A 175 -8.66 -1.83 -20.93
N ALA A 176 -7.38 -1.97 -21.26
CA ALA A 176 -6.93 -2.66 -22.47
C ALA A 176 -7.29 -4.16 -22.46
N LEU A 177 -7.30 -4.78 -21.29
CA LEU A 177 -7.70 -6.18 -21.09
C LEU A 177 -9.24 -6.36 -20.98
N GLY A 178 -10.02 -5.28 -21.01
CA GLY A 178 -11.48 -5.34 -20.87
C GLY A 178 -11.96 -5.83 -19.52
N MET A 179 -11.17 -5.63 -18.45
CA MET A 179 -11.49 -6.14 -17.12
C MET A 179 -12.74 -5.47 -16.53
N ILE A 180 -13.60 -6.27 -15.90
CA ILE A 180 -14.69 -5.75 -15.07
C ILE A 180 -14.15 -5.21 -13.73
N ASP A 181 -14.90 -4.33 -13.07
CA ASP A 181 -14.48 -3.65 -11.83
C ASP A 181 -14.02 -4.60 -10.73
N ILE A 182 -14.73 -5.72 -10.55
CA ILE A 182 -14.40 -6.72 -9.53
C ILE A 182 -13.06 -7.40 -9.85
N ALA A 183 -12.88 -7.87 -11.09
CA ALA A 183 -11.65 -8.52 -11.53
C ALA A 183 -10.45 -7.58 -11.41
N TYR A 184 -10.61 -6.34 -11.87
CA TYR A 184 -9.59 -5.31 -11.72
C TYR A 184 -9.29 -5.02 -10.26
N GLY A 185 -10.30 -4.89 -9.40
CA GLY A 185 -10.12 -4.64 -7.97
C GLY A 185 -9.36 -5.78 -7.27
N ILE A 186 -9.64 -7.04 -7.63
CA ILE A 186 -8.88 -8.20 -7.15
C ILE A 186 -7.44 -8.13 -7.63
N TRP A 187 -7.23 -7.87 -8.93
CA TRP A 187 -5.90 -7.80 -9.53
C TRP A 187 -5.05 -6.69 -8.90
N ALA A 188 -5.53 -5.46 -8.86
CA ALA A 188 -4.83 -4.33 -8.27
C ALA A 188 -4.58 -4.54 -6.77
N GLY A 189 -5.57 -5.01 -6.01
CA GLY A 189 -5.47 -5.25 -4.58
C GLY A 189 -4.47 -6.35 -4.19
N THR A 190 -4.28 -7.35 -5.08
CA THR A 190 -3.33 -8.46 -4.84
C THR A 190 -1.95 -8.23 -5.45
N SER A 191 -1.77 -7.30 -6.37
CA SER A 191 -0.51 -7.12 -7.10
C SER A 191 0.19 -5.81 -6.77
N VAL A 192 -0.52 -4.71 -6.54
CA VAL A 192 0.09 -3.44 -6.12
C VAL A 192 0.47 -3.52 -4.63
N ASN A 193 1.65 -3.01 -4.26
CA ASN A 193 2.24 -3.31 -2.96
C ASN A 193 1.70 -2.44 -1.83
N ASP A 194 1.74 -1.12 -1.95
CA ASP A 194 1.30 -0.23 -0.88
C ASP A 194 -0.21 0.06 -0.96
N THR A 195 -0.83 0.24 0.21
CA THR A 195 -2.27 0.50 0.31
C THR A 195 -2.68 1.80 -0.39
N ALA A 196 -1.85 2.85 -0.30
CA ALA A 196 -2.15 4.12 -0.97
C ALA A 196 -2.13 3.98 -2.49
N SER A 197 -1.17 3.21 -3.00
CA SER A 197 -1.01 2.91 -4.43
C SER A 197 -2.17 2.07 -4.97
N VAL A 198 -2.65 1.09 -4.18
CA VAL A 198 -3.86 0.31 -4.49
C VAL A 198 -5.10 1.21 -4.58
N VAL A 199 -5.28 2.09 -3.60
CA VAL A 199 -6.39 3.06 -3.59
C VAL A 199 -6.32 3.95 -4.83
N ALA A 200 -5.13 4.52 -5.13
CA ALA A 200 -4.94 5.36 -6.29
C ALA A 200 -5.28 4.65 -7.60
N SER A 201 -4.69 3.46 -7.80
CA SER A 201 -4.91 2.64 -9.01
C SER A 201 -6.36 2.19 -9.13
N GLY A 202 -6.98 1.76 -8.01
CA GLY A 202 -8.37 1.30 -7.99
C GLY A 202 -9.35 2.38 -8.39
N TYR A 203 -9.30 3.54 -7.73
CA TYR A 203 -10.20 4.65 -8.04
C TYR A 203 -9.90 5.34 -9.39
N ALA A 204 -8.69 5.17 -9.92
CA ALA A 204 -8.38 5.60 -11.28
C ALA A 204 -9.05 4.73 -12.36
N PHE A 205 -9.38 3.49 -12.05
CA PHE A 205 -10.11 2.61 -12.95
C PHE A 205 -11.62 2.89 -12.86
N SER A 206 -12.20 2.75 -11.67
CA SER A 206 -13.58 3.09 -11.35
C SER A 206 -13.79 3.19 -9.83
N GLU A 207 -14.93 3.76 -9.42
CA GLU A 207 -15.30 3.84 -7.99
C GLU A 207 -15.47 2.44 -7.38
N MET A 208 -16.15 1.54 -8.08
CA MET A 208 -16.38 0.17 -7.65
C MET A 208 -15.06 -0.60 -7.54
N ALA A 209 -14.20 -0.49 -8.54
CA ALA A 209 -12.86 -1.12 -8.51
C ALA A 209 -12.00 -0.58 -7.36
N GLY A 210 -12.08 0.70 -7.02
CA GLY A 210 -11.38 1.31 -5.90
C GLY A 210 -11.83 0.75 -4.55
N ASP A 211 -13.14 0.63 -4.34
CA ASP A 211 -13.72 0.03 -3.12
C ASP A 211 -13.26 -1.43 -3.00
N PHE A 212 -13.39 -2.23 -4.09
CA PHE A 212 -12.97 -3.64 -4.11
C PHE A 212 -11.48 -3.80 -3.89
N ALA A 213 -10.63 -3.08 -4.61
CA ALA A 213 -9.18 -3.14 -4.46
C ALA A 213 -8.74 -2.81 -3.03
N THR A 214 -9.38 -1.82 -2.40
CA THR A 214 -9.12 -1.46 -1.00
C THR A 214 -9.47 -2.61 -0.05
N MET A 215 -10.64 -3.23 -0.20
CA MET A 215 -11.05 -4.39 0.62
C MET A 215 -10.09 -5.57 0.46
N VAL A 216 -9.75 -5.91 -0.78
CA VAL A 216 -8.78 -6.97 -1.09
C VAL A 216 -7.44 -6.69 -0.41
N LYS A 217 -6.94 -5.46 -0.53
CA LYS A 217 -5.68 -5.05 0.08
C LYS A 217 -5.69 -5.13 1.60
N LEU A 218 -6.78 -4.71 2.24
CA LEU A 218 -6.91 -4.82 3.70
C LEU A 218 -6.91 -6.27 4.15
N THR A 219 -7.60 -7.16 3.45
CA THR A 219 -7.58 -8.61 3.71
C THR A 219 -6.17 -9.18 3.57
N ARG A 220 -5.44 -8.80 2.51
CA ARG A 220 -4.04 -9.20 2.29
C ARG A 220 -3.11 -8.71 3.41
N THR A 221 -3.34 -7.51 3.92
CA THR A 221 -2.53 -6.92 4.99
C THR A 221 -2.61 -7.71 6.30
N ILE A 222 -3.72 -8.43 6.58
CA ILE A 222 -3.84 -9.30 7.75
C ILE A 222 -2.80 -10.43 7.72
N ALA A 223 -2.36 -10.86 6.54
CA ALA A 223 -1.34 -11.89 6.38
C ALA A 223 0.05 -11.48 6.94
N ILE A 224 0.24 -10.21 7.32
CA ILE A 224 1.46 -9.77 8.02
C ILE A 224 1.66 -10.54 9.33
N ILE A 225 0.56 -10.88 10.03
CA ILE A 225 0.61 -11.56 11.34
C ILE A 225 1.24 -12.95 11.21
N PRO A 226 0.67 -13.89 10.42
CA PRO A 226 1.27 -15.21 10.25
C PRO A 226 2.67 -15.14 9.61
N THR A 227 2.90 -14.20 8.68
CA THR A 227 4.21 -14.06 8.04
C THR A 227 5.29 -13.66 9.03
N VAL A 228 5.02 -12.68 9.91
CA VAL A 228 5.97 -12.27 10.97
C VAL A 228 6.26 -13.42 11.93
N LEU A 229 5.26 -14.23 12.28
CA LEU A 229 5.45 -15.39 13.15
C LEU A 229 6.35 -16.45 12.47
N VAL A 230 6.14 -16.72 11.18
CA VAL A 230 7.00 -17.62 10.41
C VAL A 230 8.44 -17.11 10.38
N PHE A 231 8.64 -15.82 10.09
CA PHE A 231 9.99 -15.22 10.08
C PHE A 231 10.63 -15.19 11.48
N ALA A 232 9.85 -14.98 12.55
CA ALA A 232 10.36 -15.10 13.92
C ALA A 232 10.88 -16.51 14.21
N PHE A 233 10.13 -17.52 13.80
CA PHE A 233 10.54 -18.92 13.97
C PHE A 233 11.77 -19.28 13.12
N VAL A 234 11.79 -18.89 11.84
CA VAL A 234 12.93 -19.13 10.94
C VAL A 234 14.17 -18.37 11.41
N GLY A 235 14.02 -17.09 11.78
CA GLY A 235 15.10 -16.26 12.29
C GLY A 235 15.73 -16.83 13.57
N THR A 236 14.89 -17.32 14.51
CA THR A 236 15.36 -17.98 15.72
C THR A 236 16.15 -19.25 15.40
N ARG A 237 15.67 -20.08 14.45
CA ARG A 237 16.40 -21.30 14.04
C ARG A 237 17.71 -20.99 13.32
N MET A 238 17.77 -19.96 12.51
CA MET A 238 18.99 -19.53 11.85
C MET A 238 20.02 -19.03 12.88
N LYS A 239 19.59 -18.20 13.82
CA LYS A 239 20.41 -17.75 14.95
C LYS A 239 20.90 -18.91 15.81
N GLN A 240 20.06 -19.90 16.11
CA GLN A 240 20.49 -21.07 16.87
C GLN A 240 21.58 -21.87 16.15
N LYS A 241 21.54 -21.96 14.81
CA LYS A 241 22.62 -22.57 14.02
C LYS A 241 23.90 -21.72 14.02
N GLU A 242 23.79 -20.40 14.06
CA GLU A 242 24.93 -19.48 14.21
C GLU A 242 25.39 -19.39 15.67
N LEU A 243 24.48 -19.54 16.64
CA LEU A 243 24.68 -19.43 18.11
C LEU A 243 25.07 -20.76 18.78
N GLN A 244 25.08 -21.89 18.08
CA GLN A 244 25.89 -23.00 18.54
C GLN A 244 27.39 -22.61 18.59
N ALA A 245 27.70 -21.39 18.13
CA ALA A 245 29.00 -20.71 18.28
C ALA A 245 28.99 -19.49 19.25
N ALA A 246 27.84 -18.93 19.71
CA ALA A 246 27.82 -17.81 20.69
C ALA A 246 26.43 -17.59 21.32
N SER A 247 26.35 -17.57 22.66
CA SER A 247 25.12 -17.44 23.49
C SER A 247 24.53 -16.03 23.45
N VAL A 248 23.33 -15.80 22.89
CA VAL A 248 22.52 -14.56 23.09
C VAL A 248 21.02 -14.87 23.05
N GLU A 249 20.24 -14.29 23.99
CA GLU A 249 18.78 -14.43 24.11
C GLU A 249 18.00 -13.78 22.98
N GLY A 250 16.97 -14.48 22.47
CA GLY A 250 16.08 -13.98 21.41
C GLY A 250 15.07 -12.92 21.89
N LYS A 251 14.90 -11.82 21.15
CA LYS A 251 13.88 -10.78 21.41
C LYS A 251 12.47 -11.36 21.23
N LYS A 252 11.61 -11.19 22.25
CA LYS A 252 10.17 -11.52 22.16
C LYS A 252 9.45 -10.56 21.21
N VAL A 253 8.77 -11.12 20.21
CA VAL A 253 7.95 -10.35 19.25
C VAL A 253 6.60 -10.02 19.89
N ASN A 254 6.25 -8.74 19.99
CA ASN A 254 4.95 -8.31 20.50
C ASN A 254 3.93 -8.26 19.35
N ILE A 255 3.12 -9.30 19.23
CA ILE A 255 2.11 -9.48 18.16
C ILE A 255 1.10 -8.32 18.14
N VAL A 256 0.72 -7.78 19.31
CA VAL A 256 -0.26 -6.69 19.40
C VAL A 256 0.23 -5.40 18.69
N LYS A 257 1.54 -5.15 18.68
CA LYS A 257 2.12 -3.99 17.97
C LYS A 257 2.17 -4.15 16.45
N ILE A 258 1.98 -5.36 15.93
CA ILE A 258 2.05 -5.68 14.50
C ILE A 258 0.70 -5.46 13.84
N ILE A 259 -0.41 -5.63 14.57
CA ILE A 259 -1.76 -5.46 14.02
C ILE A 259 -1.98 -3.99 13.65
N PRO A 260 -2.27 -3.67 12.38
CA PRO A 260 -2.53 -2.31 11.98
C PRO A 260 -3.88 -1.84 12.53
N TRP A 261 -3.87 -0.99 13.55
CA TRP A 261 -5.06 -0.51 14.28
C TRP A 261 -6.17 0.05 13.37
N PHE A 262 -5.81 0.63 12.21
CA PHE A 262 -6.78 1.18 11.26
C PHE A 262 -7.65 0.11 10.60
N ILE A 263 -7.15 -1.14 10.47
CA ILE A 263 -7.95 -2.28 9.98
C ILE A 263 -9.04 -2.62 10.99
N CYS A 264 -8.70 -2.62 12.29
CA CYS A 264 -9.70 -2.82 13.35
C CYS A 264 -10.77 -1.73 13.31
N GLY A 265 -10.36 -0.46 13.10
CA GLY A 265 -11.29 0.66 12.94
C GLY A 265 -12.19 0.52 11.71
N PHE A 266 -11.63 0.12 10.57
CA PHE A 266 -12.38 -0.17 9.33
C PHE A 266 -13.44 -1.26 9.56
N LEU A 267 -13.05 -2.40 10.15
CA LEU A 267 -13.95 -3.52 10.44
C LEU A 267 -15.04 -3.12 11.45
N ALA A 268 -14.67 -2.36 12.49
CA ALA A 268 -15.63 -1.88 13.47
C ALA A 268 -16.74 -1.02 12.82
N LEU A 269 -16.36 -0.06 11.95
CA LEU A 269 -17.35 0.75 11.24
C LEU A 269 -18.17 -0.08 10.23
N ALA A 270 -17.57 -1.06 9.57
CA ALA A 270 -18.29 -1.99 8.69
C ALA A 270 -19.31 -2.84 9.46
N ILE A 271 -18.96 -3.31 10.67
CA ILE A 271 -19.90 -4.03 11.56
C ILE A 271 -21.04 -3.10 11.97
N ILE A 272 -20.75 -1.88 12.45
CA ILE A 272 -21.75 -0.90 12.87
C ILE A 272 -22.69 -0.56 11.71
N ASN A 273 -22.17 -0.38 10.49
CA ASN A 273 -22.98 -0.18 9.30
C ASN A 273 -23.84 -1.39 8.94
N SER A 274 -23.29 -2.62 9.10
CA SER A 274 -24.03 -3.86 8.79
C SER A 274 -25.19 -4.12 9.73
N ILE A 275 -25.11 -3.62 10.99
CA ILE A 275 -26.20 -3.69 11.98
C ILE A 275 -27.28 -2.61 11.68
N GLY A 276 -27.01 -1.70 10.76
CA GLY A 276 -27.97 -0.63 10.40
C GLY A 276 -27.92 0.59 11.33
N TRP A 277 -26.91 0.72 12.18
CA TRP A 277 -26.79 1.85 13.09
C TRP A 277 -26.31 3.15 12.42
N ILE A 278 -25.75 3.06 11.21
CA ILE A 278 -25.33 4.23 10.43
C ILE A 278 -26.45 4.58 9.44
N PRO A 279 -27.13 5.75 9.58
CA PRO A 279 -28.10 6.21 8.59
C PRO A 279 -27.45 6.37 7.20
N ALA A 280 -28.20 6.09 6.14
CA ALA A 280 -27.69 6.13 4.76
C ALA A 280 -27.03 7.47 4.38
N GLY A 281 -27.61 8.59 4.83
CA GLY A 281 -27.02 9.92 4.60
C GLY A 281 -25.68 10.11 5.28
N VAL A 282 -25.50 9.58 6.51
CA VAL A 282 -24.23 9.64 7.24
C VAL A 282 -23.18 8.72 6.56
N SER A 283 -23.59 7.51 6.15
CA SER A 283 -22.73 6.58 5.41
C SER A 283 -22.21 7.23 4.11
N SER A 284 -23.08 7.86 3.34
CA SER A 284 -22.70 8.58 2.10
C SER A 284 -21.73 9.74 2.37
N LEU A 285 -21.98 10.53 3.42
CA LEU A 285 -21.09 11.62 3.83
C LEU A 285 -19.71 11.08 4.24
N MET A 286 -19.67 9.99 5.03
CA MET A 286 -18.43 9.36 5.46
C MET A 286 -17.66 8.80 4.25
N LYS A 287 -18.34 8.20 3.26
CA LYS A 287 -17.72 7.73 2.01
C LYS A 287 -17.11 8.88 1.21
N SER A 288 -17.84 9.96 1.01
CA SER A 288 -17.36 11.15 0.28
C SER A 288 -16.17 11.81 0.99
N THR A 289 -16.24 11.93 2.33
CA THR A 289 -15.14 12.43 3.15
C THR A 289 -13.92 11.51 3.04
N SER A 290 -14.12 10.20 3.11
CA SER A 290 -13.06 9.20 2.92
C SER A 290 -12.33 9.38 1.60
N LYS A 291 -13.07 9.50 0.48
CA LYS A 291 -12.48 9.73 -0.85
C LYS A 291 -11.64 11.00 -0.90
N PHE A 292 -12.17 12.13 -0.42
CA PHE A 292 -11.43 13.38 -0.40
C PHE A 292 -10.14 13.29 0.43
N LEU A 293 -10.20 12.64 1.59
CA LEU A 293 -9.02 12.41 2.43
C LEU A 293 -8.00 11.47 1.76
N MET A 294 -8.45 10.46 1.01
CA MET A 294 -7.58 9.60 0.21
C MET A 294 -6.85 10.41 -0.88
N VAL A 295 -7.57 11.22 -1.65
CA VAL A 295 -6.98 12.11 -2.67
C VAL A 295 -5.98 13.07 -2.03
N SER A 296 -6.30 13.65 -0.84
CA SER A 296 -5.38 14.50 -0.09
C SER A 296 -4.11 13.77 0.36
N ALA A 297 -4.24 12.51 0.76
CA ALA A 297 -3.10 11.67 1.13
C ALA A 297 -2.21 11.37 -0.08
N LEU A 298 -2.80 11.15 -1.26
CA LEU A 298 -2.06 10.92 -2.51
C LEU A 298 -1.37 12.20 -3.00
N ALA A 299 -2.01 13.36 -2.85
CA ALA A 299 -1.34 14.65 -3.05
C ALA A 299 -0.10 14.80 -2.15
N ALA A 300 -0.23 14.43 -0.86
CA ALA A 300 0.90 14.48 0.07
C ALA A 300 2.01 13.49 -0.29
N ILE A 301 1.67 12.31 -0.81
CA ILE A 301 2.66 11.34 -1.31
C ILE A 301 3.38 11.93 -2.52
N GLY A 302 2.66 12.47 -3.50
CA GLY A 302 3.24 13.13 -4.66
C GLY A 302 4.19 14.26 -4.27
N LEU A 303 3.73 15.19 -3.41
CA LEU A 303 4.54 16.31 -2.89
C LEU A 303 5.74 15.85 -2.05
N GLY A 304 5.74 14.62 -1.52
CA GLY A 304 6.85 14.03 -0.78
C GLY A 304 7.79 13.19 -1.62
N THR A 305 7.46 12.91 -2.88
CA THR A 305 8.22 12.02 -3.76
C THR A 305 9.17 12.81 -4.63
N SER A 306 10.46 12.47 -4.57
CA SER A 306 11.50 13.07 -5.40
C SER A 306 12.00 12.08 -6.44
N ILE A 307 12.11 12.52 -7.70
CA ILE A 307 12.69 11.72 -8.79
C ILE A 307 14.17 11.37 -8.49
N THR A 308 14.86 12.19 -7.70
CA THR A 308 16.26 11.93 -7.31
C THR A 308 16.42 10.79 -6.31
N ASP A 309 15.38 10.44 -5.53
CA ASP A 309 15.42 9.33 -4.57
C ASP A 309 15.49 7.97 -5.27
N PHE A 310 15.01 7.87 -6.52
CA PHE A 310 15.14 6.67 -7.35
C PHE A 310 16.60 6.34 -7.72
N LYS A 311 17.47 7.34 -7.83
CA LYS A 311 18.88 7.11 -8.19
C LYS A 311 19.72 6.52 -7.04
N LYS A 312 19.24 6.59 -5.80
CA LYS A 312 19.94 6.10 -4.61
C LYS A 312 19.73 4.62 -4.33
N ALA A 313 18.68 4.00 -4.89
CA ALA A 313 18.44 2.57 -4.78
C ALA A 313 19.40 1.81 -5.68
N GLY A 314 20.10 0.79 -5.14
CA GLY A 314 21.01 -0.07 -5.92
C GLY A 314 20.28 -0.81 -7.05
N LEU A 315 20.91 -0.96 -8.22
CA LEU A 315 20.26 -1.55 -9.41
C LEU A 315 19.80 -3.01 -9.18
N ALA A 316 20.62 -3.83 -8.52
CA ALA A 316 20.28 -5.25 -8.33
C ALA A 316 19.03 -5.47 -7.45
N PRO A 317 18.85 -4.81 -6.28
CA PRO A 317 17.60 -4.87 -5.52
C PRO A 317 16.38 -4.36 -6.29
N MET A 318 16.55 -3.32 -7.12
CA MET A 318 15.46 -2.78 -7.94
C MET A 318 15.00 -3.79 -9.00
N PHE A 319 15.95 -4.38 -9.76
CA PHE A 319 15.62 -5.39 -10.76
C PHE A 319 15.01 -6.64 -10.13
N TYR A 320 15.52 -7.07 -8.98
CA TYR A 320 14.91 -8.15 -8.22
C TYR A 320 13.46 -7.83 -7.84
N GLY A 321 13.21 -6.66 -7.26
CA GLY A 321 11.86 -6.24 -6.87
C GLY A 321 10.92 -6.18 -8.07
N VAL A 322 11.30 -5.48 -9.14
CA VAL A 322 10.49 -5.42 -10.38
C VAL A 322 10.20 -6.80 -10.94
N THR A 323 11.16 -7.72 -10.89
CA THR A 323 10.95 -9.11 -11.36
C THR A 323 9.91 -9.82 -10.51
N ILE A 324 10.00 -9.74 -9.16
CA ILE A 324 9.03 -10.37 -8.27
C ILE A 324 7.64 -9.73 -8.43
N ASP A 325 7.56 -8.40 -8.47
CA ASP A 325 6.32 -7.68 -8.67
C ASP A 325 5.65 -8.05 -10.00
N THR A 326 6.43 -8.17 -11.07
CA THR A 326 5.93 -8.63 -12.39
C THR A 326 5.42 -10.07 -12.32
N LEU A 327 6.16 -10.98 -11.68
CA LEU A 327 5.72 -12.37 -11.51
C LEU A 327 4.42 -12.47 -10.70
N VAL A 328 4.30 -11.68 -9.64
CA VAL A 328 3.06 -11.59 -8.83
C VAL A 328 1.89 -11.05 -9.64
N THR A 329 2.13 -10.00 -10.42
CA THR A 329 1.15 -9.40 -11.32
C THR A 329 0.61 -10.40 -12.33
N LEU A 330 1.51 -11.15 -12.99
CA LEU A 330 1.15 -12.18 -13.97
C LEU A 330 0.45 -13.38 -13.30
N THR A 331 0.92 -13.79 -12.11
CA THR A 331 0.29 -14.86 -11.33
C THR A 331 -1.13 -14.48 -10.94
N ALA A 332 -1.34 -13.27 -10.43
CA ALA A 332 -2.68 -12.80 -10.06
C ALA A 332 -3.61 -12.77 -11.28
N LEU A 333 -3.12 -12.24 -12.41
CA LEU A 333 -3.87 -12.20 -13.67
C LEU A 333 -4.25 -13.61 -14.15
N GLY A 334 -3.29 -14.54 -14.14
CA GLY A 334 -3.52 -15.93 -14.54
C GLY A 334 -4.53 -16.63 -13.64
N VAL A 335 -4.47 -16.44 -12.33
CA VAL A 335 -5.45 -17.04 -11.40
C VAL A 335 -6.84 -16.45 -11.58
N ILE A 336 -6.96 -15.13 -11.78
CA ILE A 336 -8.24 -14.47 -12.03
C ILE A 336 -8.87 -14.98 -13.33
N TRP A 337 -8.04 -15.17 -14.37
CA TRP A 337 -8.48 -15.76 -15.64
C TRP A 337 -8.97 -17.21 -15.47
N LEU A 338 -8.24 -18.04 -14.70
CA LEU A 338 -8.64 -19.43 -14.40
C LEU A 338 -9.93 -19.50 -13.57
N MET A 339 -10.20 -18.47 -12.76
CA MET A 339 -11.45 -18.35 -12.00
C MET A 339 -12.64 -17.89 -12.85
N GLY A 340 -12.44 -17.57 -14.13
CA GLY A 340 -13.49 -17.08 -15.02
C GLY A 340 -14.03 -15.69 -14.66
N LEU A 341 -13.21 -14.85 -14.02
CA LEU A 341 -13.61 -13.51 -13.57
C LEU A 341 -13.18 -12.41 -14.58
N MET A 342 -12.51 -12.76 -15.68
CA MET A 342 -12.14 -11.83 -16.73
C MET A 342 -13.21 -11.73 -17.79
#